data_fcecc3ea23d814e54164e7e49d085915
#
_entry.id   fcecc3ea23d814e54164e7e49d085915
#
_cell.length_a   1.000
_cell.length_b   1.000
_cell.length_c   1.000
_cell.angle_alpha   90.00
_cell.angle_beta   90.00
_cell.angle_gamma   90.00
#
_symmetry.space_group_name_H-M   'P 1'
#
loop_
_entity.id
_entity.type
_entity.pdbx_description
1 polymer ?
#
loop_
_entity_poly.entity_id
_entity_poly.type
_entity_poly.pdbx_seq_one_letter_code
_entity_poly.pdbx_strand_id
1 'polypeptide(L)'
;MGLDGIENLIYGDEPSSNLFTSLTVGAHLRFWPRWMDFYLGNTKRCKKQFPDEKALTAYYGASDTDGWLEEIRKNIRAALAEKPEYLVWHVADCTLEEAWTRQFYYTSKDVLRETAAIYNAVSEEVPETVEVLFENIFWPGLCRLLPSEIDYFFSLLKGSNVGLVLDTGHFMNTNPDLETEADGAEYICAMAEKLGSMKKLFRGMHLSCSLSGKYQKSCTAVPPENMDGETVMMHITSIDQHRPFTTEAARKIVECIEPAYPVSYTHLTL
;
A
#
# COMPACT_ATOMS: atom_id res chain seq x y z
N MET A 1 -17.64 22.60 0.83
CA MET A 1 -16.40 21.88 1.10
C MET A 1 -15.47 22.19 -0.06
N GLY A 2 -14.33 22.84 0.18
CA GLY A 2 -13.29 22.99 -0.84
C GLY A 2 -12.42 21.73 -0.81
N LEU A 3 -12.57 20.87 -1.81
CA LEU A 3 -11.58 19.84 -2.11
C LEU A 3 -10.64 20.42 -3.15
N ASP A 4 -9.33 20.25 -2.97
CA ASP A 4 -8.32 20.77 -3.89
C ASP A 4 -8.20 19.88 -5.13
N GLY A 5 -8.59 18.60 -5.03
CA GLY A 5 -8.56 17.64 -6.12
C GLY A 5 -8.92 16.23 -5.69
N ILE A 6 -8.53 15.28 -6.52
CA ILE A 6 -8.75 13.84 -6.30
C ILE A 6 -7.42 13.09 -6.37
N GLU A 7 -7.32 12.00 -5.64
CA GLU A 7 -6.35 10.95 -5.87
C GLU A 7 -7.04 9.85 -6.69
N ASN A 8 -6.55 9.62 -7.91
CA ASN A 8 -7.17 8.72 -8.85
C ASN A 8 -6.50 7.35 -8.83
N LEU A 9 -7.28 6.27 -8.85
CA LEU A 9 -6.78 4.90 -8.83
C LEU A 9 -6.57 4.39 -10.25
N ILE A 10 -5.33 4.05 -10.59
CA ILE A 10 -4.92 3.64 -11.94
C ILE A 10 -4.59 2.14 -11.96
N TYR A 11 -5.53 1.33 -12.37
CA TYR A 11 -5.33 -0.12 -12.50
C TYR A 11 -4.79 -0.55 -13.87
N GLY A 12 -5.03 0.25 -14.90
CA GLY A 12 -4.69 -0.07 -16.28
C GLY A 12 -3.22 0.14 -16.59
N ASP A 13 -2.84 -0.39 -17.73
CA ASP A 13 -1.54 -0.24 -18.37
C ASP A 13 -1.55 0.83 -19.48
N GLU A 14 -2.73 1.40 -19.74
CA GLU A 14 -2.92 2.50 -20.68
C GLU A 14 -3.68 3.67 -20.05
N PRO A 15 -3.45 4.89 -20.52
CA PRO A 15 -4.18 6.07 -20.05
C PRO A 15 -5.68 5.91 -20.22
N SER A 16 -6.45 6.38 -19.22
CA SER A 16 -7.90 6.41 -19.31
C SER A 16 -8.37 7.26 -20.49
N SER A 17 -9.44 6.84 -21.16
CA SER A 17 -10.10 7.68 -22.17
C SER A 17 -10.74 8.95 -21.61
N ASN A 18 -11.01 8.97 -20.29
CA ASN A 18 -11.60 10.09 -19.56
C ASN A 18 -10.62 10.59 -18.50
N LEU A 19 -9.61 11.35 -18.92
CA LEU A 19 -8.62 11.92 -18.03
C LEU A 19 -9.23 13.05 -17.19
N PHE A 20 -8.91 13.04 -15.90
CA PHE A 20 -9.34 14.10 -14.96
C PHE A 20 -8.20 15.05 -14.59
N THR A 21 -7.30 15.32 -15.54
CA THR A 21 -6.04 16.06 -15.33
C THR A 21 -6.18 17.42 -14.64
N SER A 22 -7.37 18.03 -14.69
CA SER A 22 -7.65 19.30 -13.98
C SER A 22 -8.05 19.11 -12.52
N LEU A 23 -8.32 17.88 -12.11
CA LEU A 23 -8.77 17.54 -10.76
C LEU A 23 -7.79 16.58 -10.06
N THR A 24 -6.97 15.86 -10.82
CA THR A 24 -6.03 14.88 -10.27
C THR A 24 -4.86 15.58 -9.58
N VAL A 25 -4.71 15.34 -8.29
CA VAL A 25 -3.56 15.76 -7.48
C VAL A 25 -2.62 14.57 -7.26
N GLY A 26 -3.15 13.40 -6.99
CA GLY A 26 -2.40 12.17 -6.82
C GLY A 26 -2.90 11.06 -7.72
N ALA A 27 -2.04 10.08 -8.00
CA ALA A 27 -2.44 8.87 -8.72
C ALA A 27 -1.91 7.63 -7.98
N HIS A 28 -2.84 6.76 -7.65
CA HIS A 28 -2.55 5.51 -6.97
C HIS A 28 -2.22 4.42 -7.99
N LEU A 29 -1.03 3.84 -7.91
CA LEU A 29 -0.59 2.79 -8.82
C LEU A 29 -1.25 1.45 -8.50
N ARG A 30 -1.28 0.58 -9.51
CA ARG A 30 -1.75 -0.79 -9.35
C ARG A 30 -0.93 -1.52 -8.29
N PHE A 31 -1.60 -2.18 -7.36
CA PHE A 31 -0.99 -3.03 -6.36
C PHE A 31 -1.08 -4.51 -6.74
N TRP A 32 0.06 -5.21 -6.68
CA TRP A 32 0.15 -6.65 -6.78
C TRP A 32 0.54 -7.20 -5.40
N PRO A 33 -0.40 -7.66 -4.57
CA PRO A 33 -0.07 -8.09 -3.21
C PRO A 33 0.79 -9.36 -3.12
N ARG A 34 0.88 -10.16 -4.19
CA ARG A 34 1.61 -11.43 -4.23
C ARG A 34 2.69 -11.39 -5.28
N TRP A 35 3.81 -10.73 -5.04
CA TRP A 35 4.81 -10.50 -6.09
C TRP A 35 6.20 -11.07 -5.79
N MET A 36 6.58 -11.24 -4.51
CA MET A 36 7.93 -11.65 -4.12
C MET A 36 8.35 -12.99 -4.73
N ASP A 37 7.47 -14.00 -4.68
CA ASP A 37 7.78 -15.32 -5.21
C ASP A 37 8.00 -15.30 -6.73
N PHE A 38 7.23 -14.48 -7.44
CA PHE A 38 7.38 -14.32 -8.89
C PHE A 38 8.66 -13.56 -9.24
N TYR A 39 8.89 -12.42 -8.60
CA TYR A 39 10.07 -11.59 -8.80
C TYR A 39 11.37 -12.31 -8.53
N LEU A 40 11.43 -13.10 -7.47
CA LEU A 40 12.61 -13.89 -7.07
C LEU A 40 12.72 -15.24 -7.81
N GLY A 41 11.81 -15.55 -8.73
CA GLY A 41 11.83 -16.79 -9.50
C GLY A 41 11.55 -18.05 -8.66
N ASN A 42 10.80 -17.91 -7.55
CA ASN A 42 10.44 -19.03 -6.68
C ASN A 42 9.28 -19.84 -7.29
N THR A 43 9.57 -20.55 -8.39
CA THR A 43 8.56 -21.29 -9.16
C THR A 43 7.76 -22.30 -8.34
N LYS A 44 8.38 -22.90 -7.30
CA LYS A 44 7.69 -23.85 -6.42
C LYS A 44 6.56 -23.18 -5.63
N ARG A 45 6.78 -21.96 -5.13
CA ARG A 45 5.77 -21.20 -4.40
C ARG A 45 4.74 -20.58 -5.33
N CYS A 46 5.17 -20.09 -6.51
CA CYS A 46 4.24 -19.62 -7.54
C CYS A 46 3.24 -20.71 -7.95
N LYS A 47 3.68 -21.95 -8.16
CA LYS A 47 2.79 -23.09 -8.47
C LYS A 47 1.79 -23.44 -7.37
N LYS A 48 2.01 -23.03 -6.13
CA LYS A 48 1.01 -23.15 -5.05
C LYS A 48 -0.05 -22.06 -5.10
N GLN A 49 0.28 -20.90 -5.64
CA GLN A 49 -0.58 -19.71 -5.68
C GLN A 49 -1.41 -19.63 -6.95
N PHE A 50 -0.95 -20.23 -8.04
CA PHE A 50 -1.60 -20.18 -9.34
C PHE A 50 -1.78 -21.60 -9.88
N PRO A 51 -2.99 -21.93 -10.40
CA PRO A 51 -3.30 -23.27 -10.88
C PRO A 51 -2.48 -23.66 -12.12
N ASP A 52 -2.11 -22.69 -12.95
CA ASP A 52 -1.34 -22.86 -14.18
C ASP A 52 -0.62 -21.57 -14.60
N GLU A 53 0.22 -21.67 -15.65
CA GLU A 53 0.95 -20.52 -16.20
C GLU A 53 0.04 -19.45 -16.81
N LYS A 54 -1.13 -19.83 -17.30
CA LYS A 54 -2.11 -18.88 -17.86
C LYS A 54 -2.67 -17.99 -16.76
N ALA A 55 -3.03 -18.56 -15.62
CA ALA A 55 -3.51 -17.81 -14.45
C ALA A 55 -2.41 -16.90 -13.89
N LEU A 56 -1.16 -17.37 -13.84
CA LEU A 56 0.00 -16.58 -13.43
C LEU A 56 0.22 -15.40 -14.37
N THR A 57 0.27 -15.65 -15.69
CA THR A 57 0.46 -14.60 -16.69
C THR A 57 -0.70 -13.59 -16.70
N ALA A 58 -1.93 -14.05 -16.52
CA ALA A 58 -3.08 -13.16 -16.42
C ALA A 58 -3.02 -12.24 -15.20
N TYR A 59 -2.46 -12.72 -14.08
CA TYR A 59 -2.31 -11.93 -12.86
C TYR A 59 -1.22 -10.85 -12.97
N TYR A 60 -0.05 -11.21 -13.50
CA TYR A 60 1.09 -10.29 -13.62
C TYR A 60 1.09 -9.45 -14.90
N GLY A 61 0.33 -9.88 -15.93
CA GLY A 61 0.41 -9.31 -17.28
C GLY A 61 1.60 -9.85 -18.09
N ALA A 62 2.43 -10.71 -17.48
CA ALA A 62 3.66 -11.22 -18.07
C ALA A 62 3.98 -12.64 -17.57
N SER A 63 4.82 -13.36 -18.32
CA SER A 63 5.30 -14.71 -17.97
C SER A 63 6.63 -14.72 -17.20
N ASP A 64 7.32 -13.58 -17.15
CA ASP A 64 8.63 -13.40 -16.53
C ASP A 64 8.76 -12.02 -15.86
N THR A 65 9.83 -11.87 -15.11
CA THR A 65 10.10 -10.66 -14.32
C THR A 65 10.31 -9.42 -15.19
N ASP A 66 11.00 -9.54 -16.32
CA ASP A 66 11.28 -8.40 -17.19
C ASP A 66 9.99 -7.88 -17.82
N GLY A 67 9.13 -8.79 -18.28
CA GLY A 67 7.80 -8.44 -18.76
C GLY A 67 6.94 -7.78 -17.69
N TRP A 68 7.00 -8.26 -16.44
CA TRP A 68 6.24 -7.65 -15.35
C TRP A 68 6.77 -6.26 -14.98
N LEU A 69 8.09 -6.04 -14.99
CA LEU A 69 8.64 -4.70 -14.82
C LEU A 69 8.16 -3.75 -15.93
N GLU A 70 7.96 -4.25 -17.16
CA GLU A 70 7.37 -3.44 -18.23
C GLU A 70 5.89 -3.13 -17.97
N GLU A 71 5.11 -4.05 -17.38
CA GLU A 71 3.73 -3.76 -16.96
C GLU A 71 3.69 -2.67 -15.86
N ILE A 72 4.65 -2.67 -14.93
CA ILE A 72 4.79 -1.59 -13.93
C ILE A 72 5.11 -0.25 -14.64
N ARG A 73 6.02 -0.24 -15.61
CA ARG A 73 6.33 0.98 -16.39
C ARG A 73 5.12 1.52 -17.13
N LYS A 74 4.34 0.63 -17.77
CA LYS A 74 3.09 1.01 -18.45
C LYS A 74 2.10 1.63 -17.49
N ASN A 75 1.92 1.02 -16.30
CA ASN A 75 1.03 1.56 -15.27
C ASN A 75 1.49 2.94 -14.76
N ILE A 76 2.81 3.15 -14.57
CA ILE A 76 3.38 4.47 -14.23
C ILE A 76 3.06 5.49 -15.36
N ARG A 77 3.29 5.12 -16.61
CA ARG A 77 2.99 6.01 -17.76
C ARG A 77 1.50 6.35 -17.85
N ALA A 78 0.63 5.37 -17.59
CA ALA A 78 -0.81 5.59 -17.53
C ALA A 78 -1.20 6.56 -16.41
N ALA A 79 -0.60 6.43 -15.23
CA ALA A 79 -0.81 7.32 -14.11
C ALA A 79 -0.31 8.75 -14.40
N LEU A 80 0.87 8.88 -15.01
CA LEU A 80 1.45 10.18 -15.38
C LEU A 80 0.64 10.94 -16.43
N ALA A 81 -0.18 10.26 -17.23
CA ALA A 81 -1.09 10.90 -18.18
C ALA A 81 -2.15 11.77 -17.48
N GLU A 82 -2.50 11.47 -16.21
CA GLU A 82 -3.38 12.28 -15.38
C GLU A 82 -2.70 13.57 -14.84
N LYS A 83 -1.38 13.73 -15.03
CA LYS A 83 -0.55 14.85 -14.57
C LYS A 83 -0.59 15.03 -13.04
N PRO A 84 -0.42 13.97 -12.25
CA PRO A 84 -0.43 14.06 -10.81
C PRO A 84 0.79 14.80 -10.27
N GLU A 85 0.69 15.33 -9.04
CA GLU A 85 1.83 15.85 -8.28
C GLU A 85 2.60 14.70 -7.63
N TYR A 86 1.93 13.59 -7.31
CA TYR A 86 2.54 12.40 -6.73
C TYR A 86 1.89 11.09 -7.21
N LEU A 87 2.67 10.02 -7.10
CA LEU A 87 2.24 8.64 -7.30
C LEU A 87 2.26 7.88 -5.97
N VAL A 88 1.26 7.07 -5.69
CA VAL A 88 1.23 6.20 -4.50
C VAL A 88 1.61 4.78 -4.88
N TRP A 89 2.54 4.20 -4.11
CA TRP A 89 3.06 2.85 -4.30
C TRP A 89 2.98 2.04 -3.01
N HIS A 90 2.18 1.00 -2.97
CA HIS A 90 2.09 0.10 -1.82
C HIS A 90 3.38 -0.71 -1.61
N VAL A 91 3.81 -0.83 -0.36
CA VAL A 91 5.03 -1.57 0.02
C VAL A 91 4.66 -2.73 0.92
N ALA A 92 4.24 -3.83 0.31
CA ALA A 92 3.96 -5.07 1.02
C ALA A 92 3.99 -6.28 0.07
N ASP A 93 4.14 -7.47 0.66
CA ASP A 93 3.90 -8.76 0.01
C ASP A 93 3.11 -9.67 0.93
N CYS A 94 2.11 -10.34 0.38
CA CYS A 94 1.26 -11.26 1.13
C CYS A 94 0.52 -12.21 0.20
N THR A 95 0.74 -13.51 0.33
CA THR A 95 -0.06 -14.51 -0.37
C THR A 95 -1.43 -14.68 0.27
N LEU A 96 -2.38 -15.31 -0.45
CA LEU A 96 -3.71 -15.56 0.11
C LEU A 96 -3.65 -16.44 1.38
N GLU A 97 -2.78 -17.44 1.40
CA GLU A 97 -2.57 -18.29 2.57
C GLU A 97 -2.03 -17.50 3.76
N GLU A 98 -1.05 -16.60 3.51
CA GLU A 98 -0.45 -15.78 4.54
C GLU A 98 -1.41 -14.74 5.11
N ALA A 99 -2.33 -14.22 4.30
CA ALA A 99 -3.37 -13.30 4.76
C ALA A 99 -4.25 -13.95 5.85
N TRP A 100 -4.54 -15.26 5.72
CA TRP A 100 -5.31 -16.03 6.70
C TRP A 100 -4.47 -16.50 7.89
N THR A 101 -3.31 -17.10 7.60
CA THR A 101 -2.48 -17.75 8.62
C THR A 101 -1.65 -16.76 9.44
N ARG A 102 -1.38 -15.59 8.88
CA ARG A 102 -0.42 -14.59 9.39
C ARG A 102 0.99 -15.16 9.59
N GLN A 103 1.31 -16.23 8.88
CA GLN A 103 2.63 -16.84 8.86
C GLN A 103 3.32 -16.42 7.55
N PHE A 104 4.04 -15.33 7.60
CA PHE A 104 4.72 -14.75 6.45
C PHE A 104 6.05 -15.42 6.18
N TYR A 105 6.30 -15.75 4.92
CA TYR A 105 7.56 -16.35 4.49
C TYR A 105 8.69 -15.32 4.38
N TYR A 106 8.37 -14.16 3.82
CA TYR A 106 9.32 -13.06 3.71
C TYR A 106 9.20 -12.10 4.89
N THR A 107 10.35 -11.56 5.33
CA THR A 107 10.38 -10.53 6.37
C THR A 107 10.10 -9.14 5.77
N SER A 108 9.70 -8.17 6.61
CA SER A 108 9.61 -6.76 6.16
C SER A 108 10.89 -6.29 5.49
N LYS A 109 12.06 -6.68 6.02
CA LYS A 109 13.35 -6.29 5.45
C LYS A 109 13.57 -6.86 4.05
N ASP A 110 13.11 -8.08 3.77
CA ASP A 110 13.19 -8.68 2.45
C ASP A 110 12.29 -7.92 1.46
N VAL A 111 11.03 -7.66 1.86
CA VAL A 111 10.08 -6.91 1.04
C VAL A 111 10.58 -5.50 0.74
N LEU A 112 11.11 -4.78 1.74
CA LEU A 112 11.68 -3.45 1.56
C LEU A 112 12.85 -3.45 0.57
N ARG A 113 13.75 -4.44 0.68
CA ARG A 113 14.90 -4.57 -0.22
C ARG A 113 14.47 -4.77 -1.68
N GLU A 114 13.57 -5.71 -1.91
CA GLU A 114 13.14 -6.02 -3.26
C GLU A 114 12.21 -4.95 -3.84
N THR A 115 11.36 -4.31 -3.02
CA THR A 115 10.59 -3.13 -3.45
C THR A 115 11.52 -2.02 -3.93
N ALA A 116 12.59 -1.72 -3.18
CA ALA A 116 13.56 -0.73 -3.60
C ALA A 116 14.28 -1.13 -4.91
N ALA A 117 14.58 -2.41 -5.10
CA ALA A 117 15.18 -2.91 -6.34
C ALA A 117 14.24 -2.73 -7.54
N ILE A 118 12.95 -3.08 -7.40
CA ILE A 118 11.92 -2.88 -8.43
C ILE A 118 11.76 -1.39 -8.74
N TYR A 119 11.57 -0.56 -7.72
CA TYR A 119 11.46 0.89 -7.89
C TYR A 119 12.66 1.46 -8.66
N ASN A 120 13.88 1.12 -8.24
CA ASN A 120 15.10 1.58 -8.88
C ASN A 120 15.24 1.13 -10.34
N ALA A 121 14.62 0.00 -10.72
CA ALA A 121 14.61 -0.50 -12.10
C ALA A 121 13.61 0.23 -13.01
N VAL A 122 12.61 0.92 -12.43
CA VAL A 122 11.56 1.61 -13.19
C VAL A 122 11.50 3.11 -12.89
N SER A 123 12.30 3.63 -11.97
CA SER A 123 12.26 5.02 -11.51
C SER A 123 12.56 6.06 -12.60
N GLU A 124 13.21 5.65 -13.67
CA GLU A 124 13.47 6.50 -14.84
C GLU A 124 12.19 6.95 -15.58
N GLU A 125 11.08 6.23 -15.38
CA GLU A 125 9.78 6.63 -15.94
C GLU A 125 9.15 7.81 -15.19
N VAL A 126 9.58 8.09 -13.96
CA VAL A 126 8.99 9.13 -13.11
C VAL A 126 9.78 10.43 -13.25
N PRO A 127 9.16 11.53 -13.72
CA PRO A 127 9.81 12.83 -13.77
C PRO A 127 10.22 13.32 -12.36
N GLU A 128 11.32 14.07 -12.25
CA GLU A 128 11.78 14.63 -10.97
C GLU A 128 10.76 15.58 -10.32
N THR A 129 9.81 16.09 -11.09
CA THR A 129 8.73 16.97 -10.62
C THR A 129 7.56 16.22 -9.99
N VAL A 130 7.54 14.88 -10.07
CA VAL A 130 6.49 14.04 -9.50
C VAL A 130 7.06 13.26 -8.33
N GLU A 131 6.43 13.35 -7.16
CA GLU A 131 6.86 12.58 -5.98
C GLU A 131 6.37 11.12 -6.09
N VAL A 132 7.17 10.16 -5.61
CA VAL A 132 6.72 8.79 -5.37
C VAL A 132 6.57 8.57 -3.88
N LEU A 133 5.35 8.33 -3.44
CA LEU A 133 5.00 8.16 -2.05
C LEU A 133 4.72 6.69 -1.75
N PHE A 134 5.56 6.09 -0.93
CA PHE A 134 5.44 4.69 -0.53
C PHE A 134 4.45 4.53 0.61
N GLU A 135 3.46 3.68 0.41
CA GLU A 135 2.36 3.48 1.35
C GLU A 135 2.57 2.25 2.24
N ASN A 136 2.25 2.40 3.52
CA ASN A 136 2.24 1.31 4.48
C ASN A 136 1.00 0.43 4.32
N ILE A 137 1.19 -0.86 4.54
CA ILE A 137 0.11 -1.85 4.71
C ILE A 137 0.41 -2.70 5.96
N PHE A 138 -0.59 -3.38 6.48
CA PHE A 138 -0.47 -4.23 7.68
C PHE A 138 0.19 -5.60 7.43
N TRP A 139 0.71 -5.85 6.22
CA TRP A 139 1.53 -7.00 5.83
C TRP A 139 3.03 -6.68 5.80
N PRO A 140 3.93 -7.69 5.72
CA PRO A 140 5.37 -7.43 5.64
C PRO A 140 5.75 -6.42 4.56
N GLY A 141 6.59 -5.49 4.92
CA GLY A 141 6.98 -4.31 4.17
C GLY A 141 7.03 -3.10 5.09
N LEU A 142 6.37 -2.00 4.75
CA LEU A 142 6.26 -0.80 5.60
C LEU A 142 5.17 -0.92 6.67
N CYS A 143 5.00 -2.07 7.32
CA CYS A 143 3.90 -2.29 8.25
C CYS A 143 4.11 -1.67 9.63
N ARG A 144 5.33 -1.67 10.15
CA ARG A 144 5.64 -1.21 11.52
C ARG A 144 6.05 0.25 11.60
N LEU A 145 6.49 0.82 10.50
CA LEU A 145 6.99 2.19 10.39
C LEU A 145 8.07 2.52 11.44
N LEU A 146 8.98 1.56 11.67
CA LEU A 146 10.09 1.76 12.61
C LEU A 146 11.15 2.67 11.98
N PRO A 147 11.78 3.59 12.76
CA PRO A 147 12.85 4.44 12.23
C PRO A 147 13.95 3.68 11.48
N SER A 148 14.38 2.53 12.01
CA SER A 148 15.42 1.71 11.37
C SER A 148 14.97 1.03 10.08
N GLU A 149 13.69 0.70 9.92
CA GLU A 149 13.14 0.13 8.69
C GLU A 149 13.00 1.22 7.62
N ILE A 150 12.53 2.40 7.99
CA ILE A 150 12.41 3.55 7.09
C ILE A 150 13.79 4.01 6.62
N ASP A 151 14.76 4.17 7.55
CA ASP A 151 16.13 4.54 7.21
C ASP A 151 16.78 3.51 6.27
N TYR A 152 16.62 2.22 6.58
CA TYR A 152 17.08 1.14 5.70
C TYR A 152 16.45 1.24 4.31
N PHE A 153 15.14 1.39 4.21
CA PHE A 153 14.44 1.45 2.92
C PHE A 153 14.91 2.64 2.08
N PHE A 154 14.91 3.84 2.70
CA PHE A 154 15.35 5.07 2.00
C PHE A 154 16.83 5.03 1.59
N SER A 155 17.67 4.32 2.34
CA SER A 155 19.09 4.15 1.96
C SER A 155 19.28 3.32 0.67
N LEU A 156 18.27 2.56 0.26
CA LEU A 156 18.29 1.74 -0.94
C LEU A 156 17.69 2.43 -2.17
N LEU A 157 16.87 3.46 -1.96
CA LEU A 157 16.14 4.14 -3.04
C LEU A 157 17.04 5.07 -3.83
N LYS A 158 16.82 5.14 -5.14
CA LYS A 158 17.40 6.15 -6.03
C LYS A 158 16.48 7.36 -6.14
N GLY A 159 17.09 8.54 -6.37
CA GLY A 159 16.34 9.79 -6.51
C GLY A 159 16.06 10.48 -5.19
N SER A 160 15.55 11.70 -5.27
CA SER A 160 15.26 12.56 -4.10
C SER A 160 13.79 12.93 -3.99
N ASN A 161 12.97 12.59 -4.99
CA ASN A 161 11.54 12.87 -5.07
C ASN A 161 10.70 11.69 -4.50
N VAL A 162 11.13 11.17 -3.36
CA VAL A 162 10.48 10.03 -2.68
C VAL A 162 10.04 10.41 -1.27
N GLY A 163 8.91 9.87 -0.86
CA GLY A 163 8.33 10.09 0.45
C GLY A 163 7.48 8.91 0.91
N LEU A 164 6.66 9.14 1.92
CA LEU A 164 5.73 8.16 2.47
C LEU A 164 4.30 8.67 2.40
N VAL A 165 3.35 7.76 2.19
CA VAL A 165 1.95 7.93 2.57
C VAL A 165 1.71 7.15 3.85
N LEU A 166 1.07 7.78 4.82
CA LEU A 166 0.51 7.10 5.97
C LEU A 166 -0.95 6.76 5.68
N ASP A 167 -1.26 5.49 5.39
CA ASP A 167 -2.63 5.02 5.55
C ASP A 167 -2.86 4.69 7.03
N THR A 168 -3.75 5.46 7.65
CA THR A 168 -4.03 5.37 9.08
C THR A 168 -4.78 4.10 9.44
N GLY A 169 -5.69 3.62 8.59
CA GLY A 169 -6.42 2.37 8.77
C GLY A 169 -5.49 1.16 8.65
N HIS A 170 -4.60 1.16 7.67
CA HIS A 170 -3.57 0.13 7.53
C HIS A 170 -2.67 0.05 8.77
N PHE A 171 -2.24 1.21 9.28
CA PHE A 171 -1.41 1.22 10.48
C PHE A 171 -2.18 0.77 11.73
N MET A 172 -3.44 1.18 11.89
CA MET A 172 -4.31 0.70 12.98
C MET A 172 -4.48 -0.83 12.94
N ASN A 173 -4.55 -1.43 11.76
CA ASN A 173 -4.66 -2.90 11.59
C ASN A 173 -3.44 -3.67 12.09
N THR A 174 -2.30 -3.02 12.34
CA THR A 174 -1.11 -3.64 12.95
C THR A 174 -1.25 -3.85 14.46
N ASN A 175 -2.24 -3.22 15.09
CA ASN A 175 -2.52 -3.37 16.52
C ASN A 175 -3.98 -3.82 16.76
N PRO A 176 -4.22 -5.12 16.95
CA PRO A 176 -5.57 -5.64 17.17
C PRO A 176 -6.18 -5.32 18.55
N ASP A 177 -5.43 -4.61 19.41
CA ASP A 177 -5.93 -4.19 20.73
C ASP A 177 -6.61 -2.81 20.73
N LEU A 178 -6.64 -2.12 19.60
CA LEU A 178 -7.35 -0.86 19.45
C LEU A 178 -8.86 -1.08 19.48
N GLU A 179 -9.57 -0.39 20.37
CA GLU A 179 -11.03 -0.52 20.55
C GLU A 179 -11.77 0.75 20.11
N THR A 180 -11.11 1.91 20.17
CA THR A 180 -11.71 3.21 19.85
C THR A 180 -10.87 4.01 18.86
N GLU A 181 -11.49 5.01 18.23
CA GLU A 181 -10.76 5.98 17.38
C GLU A 181 -9.69 6.74 18.16
N ALA A 182 -9.94 7.00 19.46
CA ALA A 182 -8.97 7.66 20.33
C ALA A 182 -7.72 6.80 20.55
N ASP A 183 -7.89 5.49 20.78
CA ASP A 183 -6.76 4.55 20.88
C ASP A 183 -5.95 4.54 19.59
N GLY A 184 -6.63 4.55 18.42
CA GLY A 184 -6.00 4.63 17.11
C GLY A 184 -5.17 5.91 16.96
N ALA A 185 -5.73 7.06 17.33
CA ALA A 185 -5.01 8.33 17.28
C ALA A 185 -3.79 8.35 18.20
N GLU A 186 -3.90 7.81 19.43
CA GLU A 186 -2.77 7.69 20.34
C GLU A 186 -1.68 6.78 19.82
N TYR A 187 -2.06 5.65 19.22
CA TYR A 187 -1.14 4.71 18.60
C TYR A 187 -0.35 5.35 17.44
N ILE A 188 -1.03 6.08 16.56
CA ILE A 188 -0.41 6.80 15.43
C ILE A 188 0.50 7.94 15.94
N CYS A 189 0.04 8.74 16.89
CA CYS A 189 0.85 9.83 17.44
C CYS A 189 2.10 9.31 18.17
N ALA A 190 1.99 8.20 18.88
CA ALA A 190 3.14 7.56 19.52
C ALA A 190 4.17 7.03 18.49
N MET A 191 3.72 6.59 17.32
CA MET A 191 4.61 6.26 16.21
C MET A 191 5.31 7.51 15.67
N ALA A 192 4.58 8.60 15.45
CA ALA A 192 5.12 9.87 14.98
C ALA A 192 6.18 10.46 15.93
N GLU A 193 5.95 10.37 17.23
CA GLU A 193 6.91 10.78 18.24
C GLU A 193 8.22 9.98 18.17
N LYS A 194 8.13 8.65 17.98
CA LYS A 194 9.29 7.77 17.82
C LYS A 194 10.08 8.07 16.54
N LEU A 195 9.42 8.49 15.49
CA LEU A 195 10.05 8.90 14.23
C LEU A 195 10.78 10.23 14.34
N GLY A 196 10.36 11.12 15.24
CA GLY A 196 10.98 12.42 15.40
C GLY A 196 11.01 13.22 14.11
N SER A 197 12.21 13.62 13.65
CA SER A 197 12.36 14.36 12.40
C SER A 197 12.01 13.57 11.14
N MET A 198 12.04 12.24 11.19
CA MET A 198 11.68 11.38 10.05
C MET A 198 10.18 11.45 9.72
N LYS A 199 9.32 11.92 10.64
CA LYS A 199 7.90 12.13 10.33
C LYS A 199 7.67 13.04 9.11
N LYS A 200 8.63 13.91 8.77
CA LYS A 200 8.58 14.78 7.58
C LYS A 200 8.62 14.01 6.25
N LEU A 201 8.99 12.73 6.28
CA LEU A 201 8.90 11.85 5.11
C LEU A 201 7.46 11.51 4.74
N PHE A 202 6.51 11.60 5.71
CA PHE A 202 5.08 11.45 5.41
C PHE A 202 4.55 12.70 4.69
N ARG A 203 4.61 12.65 3.38
CA ARG A 203 4.11 13.68 2.49
C ARG A 203 2.61 13.55 2.28
N GLY A 204 2.12 12.32 2.15
CA GLY A 204 0.70 11.98 1.99
C GLY A 204 0.13 11.30 3.22
N MET A 205 -1.21 11.36 3.35
CA MET A 205 -1.96 10.64 4.36
C MET A 205 -3.29 10.19 3.78
N HIS A 206 -3.57 8.90 3.88
CA HIS A 206 -4.90 8.34 3.69
C HIS A 206 -5.59 8.23 5.05
N LEU A 207 -6.56 9.09 5.26
CA LEU A 207 -7.23 9.24 6.55
C LEU A 207 -8.45 8.33 6.63
N SER A 208 -8.24 7.10 7.05
CA SER A 208 -9.26 6.07 7.24
C SER A 208 -9.17 5.45 8.64
N CYS A 209 -10.31 4.97 9.15
CA CYS A 209 -10.40 4.30 10.44
C CYS A 209 -10.64 2.81 10.25
N SER A 210 -9.83 1.97 10.91
CA SER A 210 -10.01 0.53 10.90
C SER A 210 -9.85 -0.05 12.30
N LEU A 211 -10.97 -0.38 12.94
CA LEU A 211 -11.04 -1.00 14.28
C LEU A 211 -11.38 -2.49 14.15
N SER A 212 -10.54 -3.21 13.43
CA SER A 212 -10.78 -4.62 13.07
C SER A 212 -10.31 -5.63 14.11
N GLY A 213 -9.80 -5.18 15.28
CA GLY A 213 -9.15 -6.03 16.27
C GLY A 213 -10.01 -7.20 16.75
N LYS A 214 -11.32 -6.98 16.95
CA LYS A 214 -12.26 -8.06 17.32
C LYS A 214 -12.33 -9.14 16.23
N TYR A 215 -12.44 -8.75 14.98
CA TYR A 215 -12.42 -9.68 13.86
C TYR A 215 -11.09 -10.41 13.78
N GLN A 216 -9.99 -9.65 13.81
CA GLN A 216 -8.64 -10.21 13.74
C GLN A 216 -8.36 -11.27 14.82
N LYS A 217 -8.81 -11.04 16.06
CA LYS A 217 -8.67 -11.99 17.18
C LYS A 217 -9.57 -13.22 17.04
N SER A 218 -10.68 -13.11 16.31
CA SER A 218 -11.60 -14.23 16.05
C SER A 218 -11.16 -15.11 14.88
N CYS A 219 -10.25 -14.65 14.03
CA CYS A 219 -9.76 -15.42 12.90
C CYS A 219 -8.94 -16.63 13.36
N THR A 220 -9.27 -17.78 12.80
CA THR A 220 -8.45 -18.98 12.93
C THR A 220 -7.28 -18.91 11.96
N ALA A 221 -6.10 -19.41 12.36
CA ALA A 221 -4.94 -19.49 11.48
C ALA A 221 -5.06 -20.59 10.39
N VAL A 222 -6.26 -21.10 10.17
CA VAL A 222 -6.54 -22.14 9.18
C VAL A 222 -7.37 -21.53 8.05
N PRO A 223 -6.84 -21.52 6.81
CA PRO A 223 -7.59 -21.06 5.65
C PRO A 223 -8.84 -21.95 5.45
N PRO A 224 -9.95 -21.38 4.95
CA PRO A 224 -11.11 -22.18 4.57
C PRO A 224 -10.77 -23.11 3.39
N GLU A 225 -11.49 -24.23 3.29
CA GLU A 225 -11.30 -25.17 2.16
C GLU A 225 -11.57 -24.52 0.81
N ASN A 226 -12.53 -23.60 0.76
CA ASN A 226 -12.83 -22.83 -0.45
C ASN A 226 -12.31 -21.39 -0.27
N MET A 227 -11.19 -21.07 -0.92
CA MET A 227 -10.61 -19.74 -0.98
C MET A 227 -10.97 -19.06 -2.31
N ASP A 228 -12.27 -18.95 -2.62
CA ASP A 228 -12.70 -18.16 -3.77
C ASP A 228 -12.48 -16.64 -3.56
N GLY A 229 -12.61 -15.88 -4.65
CA GLY A 229 -12.34 -14.45 -4.62
C GLY A 229 -13.25 -13.67 -3.66
N GLU A 230 -14.51 -14.10 -3.50
CA GLU A 230 -15.47 -13.46 -2.58
C GLU A 230 -15.07 -13.69 -1.12
N THR A 231 -14.75 -14.92 -0.76
CA THR A 231 -14.32 -15.29 0.59
C THR A 231 -13.05 -14.53 0.99
N VAL A 232 -12.07 -14.45 0.08
CA VAL A 232 -10.81 -13.73 0.31
C VAL A 232 -11.08 -12.23 0.44
N MET A 233 -11.88 -11.65 -0.45
CA MET A 233 -12.22 -10.23 -0.40
C MET A 233 -12.94 -9.88 0.90
N MET A 234 -13.90 -10.69 1.32
CA MET A 234 -14.62 -10.51 2.58
C MET A 234 -13.69 -10.57 3.79
N HIS A 235 -12.69 -11.45 3.78
CA HIS A 235 -11.67 -11.51 4.83
C HIS A 235 -10.82 -10.24 4.87
N ILE A 236 -10.28 -9.82 3.73
CA ILE A 236 -9.42 -8.63 3.62
C ILE A 236 -10.20 -7.38 4.06
N THR A 237 -11.40 -7.15 3.54
CA THR A 237 -12.22 -5.97 3.88
C THR A 237 -12.75 -5.98 5.32
N SER A 238 -12.82 -7.15 5.96
CA SER A 238 -13.14 -7.25 7.40
C SER A 238 -11.97 -6.79 8.29
N ILE A 239 -10.74 -6.87 7.80
CA ILE A 239 -9.55 -6.33 8.45
C ILE A 239 -9.39 -4.87 8.05
N ASP A 240 -9.38 -4.61 6.77
CA ASP A 240 -9.13 -3.31 6.17
C ASP A 240 -10.44 -2.57 5.88
N GLN A 241 -10.99 -1.96 6.93
CA GLN A 241 -12.37 -1.48 6.91
C GLN A 241 -12.56 -0.14 6.22
N HIS A 242 -11.56 0.70 6.09
CA HIS A 242 -11.59 2.03 5.46
C HIS A 242 -12.81 2.89 5.85
N ARG A 243 -13.16 2.92 7.14
CA ARG A 243 -14.29 3.72 7.62
C ARG A 243 -13.88 5.17 7.83
N PRO A 244 -14.80 6.12 7.68
CA PRO A 244 -14.51 7.48 8.08
C PRO A 244 -14.34 7.57 9.60
N PHE A 245 -13.47 8.45 10.08
CA PHE A 245 -13.46 8.86 11.48
C PHE A 245 -14.72 9.66 11.81
N THR A 246 -15.27 9.46 13.00
CA THR A 246 -16.49 10.13 13.48
C THR A 246 -16.24 11.06 14.66
N THR A 247 -15.02 11.08 15.18
CA THR A 247 -14.61 11.87 16.35
C THR A 247 -13.47 12.84 16.02
N GLU A 248 -13.02 13.61 17.01
CA GLU A 248 -11.84 14.49 16.91
C GLU A 248 -10.51 13.73 16.73
N ALA A 249 -10.53 12.40 16.73
CA ALA A 249 -9.34 11.57 16.51
C ALA A 249 -8.68 11.87 15.16
N ALA A 250 -9.47 12.07 14.10
CA ALA A 250 -8.99 12.46 12.78
C ALA A 250 -8.14 13.73 12.83
N ARG A 251 -8.65 14.77 13.50
CA ARG A 251 -7.94 16.04 13.66
C ARG A 251 -6.63 15.87 14.42
N LYS A 252 -6.65 15.11 15.53
CA LYS A 252 -5.45 14.82 16.32
C LYS A 252 -4.37 14.15 15.49
N ILE A 253 -4.76 13.19 14.61
CA ILE A 253 -3.83 12.49 13.72
C ILE A 253 -3.21 13.47 12.71
N VAL A 254 -4.03 14.28 12.04
CA VAL A 254 -3.54 15.25 11.04
C VAL A 254 -2.60 16.26 11.69
N GLU A 255 -2.93 16.81 12.87
CA GLU A 255 -2.08 17.74 13.60
C GLU A 255 -0.75 17.10 14.07
N CYS A 256 -0.75 15.80 14.35
CA CYS A 256 0.43 15.06 14.81
C CYS A 256 1.40 14.75 13.65
N ILE A 257 0.90 14.42 12.47
CA ILE A 257 1.69 14.04 11.29
C ILE A 257 2.05 15.28 10.45
N GLU A 258 1.11 16.21 10.24
CA GLU A 258 1.26 17.41 9.41
C GLU A 258 1.62 17.09 7.95
N PRO A 259 0.84 16.24 7.25
CA PRO A 259 1.13 15.85 5.86
C PRO A 259 0.92 17.01 4.88
N ALA A 260 1.63 16.99 3.75
CA ALA A 260 1.43 17.96 2.67
C ALA A 260 0.13 17.68 1.92
N TYR A 261 -0.23 16.39 1.75
CA TYR A 261 -1.39 15.91 1.01
C TYR A 261 -2.30 15.05 1.93
N PRO A 262 -3.21 15.66 2.73
CA PRO A 262 -4.19 14.88 3.47
C PRO A 262 -5.33 14.47 2.56
N VAL A 263 -5.49 13.17 2.34
CA VAL A 263 -6.58 12.59 1.55
C VAL A 263 -7.61 11.97 2.49
N SER A 264 -8.83 12.49 2.48
CA SER A 264 -9.94 11.85 3.19
C SER A 264 -10.65 10.90 2.25
N TYR A 265 -10.59 9.62 2.53
CA TYR A 265 -11.32 8.62 1.76
C TYR A 265 -12.83 8.82 1.90
N THR A 266 -13.47 9.17 0.80
CA THR A 266 -14.82 8.76 0.54
C THR A 266 -14.72 7.43 -0.19
N HIS A 267 -15.15 6.40 0.46
CA HIS A 267 -15.09 5.01 0.06
C HIS A 267 -15.38 4.81 -1.44
N LEU A 268 -14.40 4.42 -2.21
CA LEU A 268 -14.61 3.76 -3.48
C LEU A 268 -14.59 2.26 -3.17
N THR A 269 -15.76 1.66 -3.08
CA THR A 269 -15.92 0.21 -3.16
C THR A 269 -15.30 -0.26 -4.47
N LEU A 270 -14.33 -1.13 -4.34
CA LEU A 270 -13.80 -1.94 -5.43
C LEU A 270 -14.86 -2.89 -5.99
#